data_6d8b609cb5c25033f8b4a9979392bc24
#
_entry.id   6d8b609cb5c25033f8b4a9979392bc24
#
_cell.length_a   1.000
_cell.length_b   1.000
_cell.length_c   1.000
_cell.angle_alpha   90.00
_cell.angle_beta   90.00
_cell.angle_gamma   90.00
#
_symmetry.space_group_name_H-M   'P 1'
#
loop_
_entity.id
_entity.type
_entity.pdbx_description
1 polymer ?
#
loop_
_entity_poly.entity_id
_entity_poly.type
_entity_poly.pdbx_seq_one_letter_code
_entity_poly.pdbx_strand_id
1 'polypeptide(L)'
;MAQRQEYKNLPLVYSCSGCSSAAQTANYIALKLDRDGAAEMSCISGVGGNVLHLVNIARSGRPIVALDGCPLACTLHCLEQRGISADYHLLLHEHGVKKKYHADFDREQADRIADEVAIEARRLRDESQPEMRTVPPQSIE
;
A
#
# COMPACT_ATOMS: atom_id res chain seq x y z
N MET A 1 -13.54 -12.89 -7.25
CA MET A 1 -12.64 -12.61 -6.14
C MET A 1 -11.30 -13.30 -6.37
N ALA A 2 -10.21 -12.61 -6.14
CA ALA A 2 -8.88 -13.18 -6.37
C ALA A 2 -8.59 -14.30 -5.38
N GLN A 3 -7.89 -15.32 -5.85
CA GLN A 3 -7.44 -16.41 -5.01
C GLN A 3 -6.25 -15.97 -4.15
N ARG A 4 -6.08 -16.62 -3.00
CA ARG A 4 -4.97 -16.30 -2.11
C ARG A 4 -3.61 -16.34 -2.82
N GLN A 5 -3.43 -17.30 -3.73
CA GLN A 5 -2.17 -17.41 -4.47
C GLN A 5 -1.93 -16.22 -5.39
N GLU A 6 -3.01 -15.65 -5.94
CA GLU A 6 -2.88 -14.49 -6.78
C GLU A 6 -2.41 -13.27 -6.00
N TYR A 7 -2.85 -13.16 -4.76
CA TYR A 7 -2.41 -12.07 -3.90
C TYR A 7 -0.91 -12.09 -3.62
N LYS A 8 -0.30 -13.27 -3.58
CA LYS A 8 1.14 -13.36 -3.30
C LYS A 8 2.00 -12.68 -4.36
N ASN A 9 1.45 -12.47 -5.55
CA ASN A 9 2.18 -11.82 -6.62
C ASN A 9 1.95 -10.32 -6.68
N LEU A 10 1.15 -9.79 -5.79
CA LEU A 10 0.84 -8.37 -5.74
C LEU A 10 1.82 -7.62 -4.85
N PRO A 11 1.99 -6.32 -5.08
CA PRO A 11 2.69 -5.50 -4.10
C PRO A 11 1.98 -5.56 -2.76
N LEU A 12 2.73 -5.29 -1.71
CA LEU A 12 2.15 -5.10 -0.39
C LEU A 12 1.71 -3.65 -0.25
N VAL A 13 0.61 -3.40 0.43
CA VAL A 13 0.22 -2.05 0.78
C VAL A 13 0.10 -1.93 2.30
N TYR A 14 0.66 -0.86 2.82
CA TYR A 14 0.58 -0.51 4.24
C TYR A 14 -0.01 0.88 4.35
N SER A 15 -0.79 1.09 5.39
CA SER A 15 -1.35 2.41 5.65
C SER A 15 -1.20 2.75 7.12
N CYS A 16 -1.11 4.03 7.41
CA CYS A 16 -1.26 4.45 8.78
C CYS A 16 -2.71 4.22 9.20
N SER A 17 -2.93 4.24 10.48
CA SER A 17 -4.25 4.05 11.05
C SER A 17 -4.32 4.92 12.29
N GLY A 18 -5.51 5.32 12.65
CA GLY A 18 -5.67 6.15 13.83
C GLY A 18 -6.94 6.95 13.76
N CYS A 19 -7.02 7.94 14.66
CA CYS A 19 -8.27 8.62 14.90
C CYS A 19 -8.56 9.79 13.94
N SER A 20 -7.56 10.28 13.21
CA SER A 20 -7.80 11.42 12.32
C SER A 20 -8.46 10.99 11.03
N SER A 21 -9.17 11.93 10.39
CA SER A 21 -9.79 11.66 9.10
C SER A 21 -8.74 11.29 8.04
N ALA A 22 -7.56 11.89 8.11
CA ALA A 22 -6.49 11.58 7.15
C ALA A 22 -6.01 10.14 7.31
N ALA A 23 -5.86 9.67 8.55
CA ALA A 23 -5.48 8.29 8.80
C ALA A 23 -6.55 7.32 8.29
N GLN A 24 -7.82 7.66 8.51
CA GLN A 24 -8.92 6.81 8.04
C GLN A 24 -9.00 6.80 6.50
N THR A 25 -8.66 7.91 5.87
CA THR A 25 -8.57 7.96 4.41
C THR A 25 -7.50 6.97 3.92
N ALA A 26 -6.33 6.99 4.54
CA ALA A 26 -5.24 6.09 4.15
C ALA A 26 -5.66 4.63 4.33
N ASN A 27 -6.27 4.31 5.45
CA ASN A 27 -6.72 2.95 5.73
C ASN A 27 -7.77 2.48 4.72
N TYR A 28 -8.71 3.35 4.40
CA TYR A 28 -9.75 3.05 3.43
C TYR A 28 -9.15 2.75 2.05
N ILE A 29 -8.19 3.55 1.63
CA ILE A 29 -7.52 3.34 0.34
C ILE A 29 -6.81 1.99 0.31
N ALA A 30 -6.08 1.67 1.36
CA ALA A 30 -5.37 0.39 1.43
C ALA A 30 -6.35 -0.79 1.35
N LEU A 31 -7.46 -0.71 2.07
CA LEU A 31 -8.47 -1.76 2.03
C LEU A 31 -9.05 -1.89 0.63
N LYS A 32 -9.34 -0.77 -0.03
CA LYS A 32 -9.90 -0.80 -1.36
C LYS A 32 -8.94 -1.45 -2.36
N LEU A 33 -7.65 -1.12 -2.27
CA LEU A 33 -6.64 -1.76 -3.12
C LEU A 33 -6.61 -3.26 -2.91
N ASP A 34 -6.74 -3.69 -1.66
CA ASP A 34 -6.74 -5.12 -1.33
C ASP A 34 -7.96 -5.82 -1.91
N ARG A 35 -9.15 -5.24 -1.72
CA ARG A 35 -10.39 -5.85 -2.21
C ARG A 35 -10.45 -5.88 -3.72
N ASP A 36 -9.84 -4.89 -4.38
CA ASP A 36 -9.83 -4.79 -5.84
C ASP A 36 -8.70 -5.61 -6.47
N GLY A 37 -7.83 -6.22 -5.67
CA GLY A 37 -6.75 -7.04 -6.21
C GLY A 37 -5.59 -6.26 -6.80
N ALA A 38 -5.44 -4.99 -6.44
CA ALA A 38 -4.33 -4.17 -6.91
C ALA A 38 -3.09 -4.33 -6.04
N ALA A 39 -3.28 -4.60 -4.76
CA ALA A 39 -2.20 -4.82 -3.80
C ALA A 39 -2.76 -5.64 -2.64
N GLU A 40 -1.88 -6.33 -1.92
CA GLU A 40 -2.31 -7.05 -0.73
C GLU A 40 -1.99 -6.21 0.50
N MET A 41 -2.99 -5.94 1.33
CA MET A 41 -2.77 -5.17 2.54
C MET A 41 -2.19 -6.05 3.63
N SER A 42 -1.13 -5.58 4.28
CA SER A 42 -0.58 -6.23 5.45
C SER A 42 -0.66 -5.27 6.63
N CYS A 43 -0.20 -5.72 7.79
CA CYS A 43 -0.47 -5.03 9.06
C CYS A 43 0.71 -4.18 9.48
N ILE A 44 0.56 -2.86 9.35
CA ILE A 44 1.64 -1.95 9.74
C ILE A 44 1.91 -1.97 11.24
N SER A 45 0.87 -2.17 12.06
CA SER A 45 1.08 -2.24 13.50
C SER A 45 1.96 -3.42 13.89
N GLY A 46 1.85 -4.53 13.15
CA GLY A 46 2.70 -5.68 13.38
C GLY A 46 4.14 -5.43 12.99
N VAL A 47 4.34 -4.69 11.91
CA VAL A 47 5.70 -4.29 11.49
C VAL A 47 6.30 -3.37 12.55
N GLY A 48 5.56 -2.34 12.94
CA GLY A 48 6.03 -1.40 13.96
C GLY A 48 6.27 -2.06 15.29
N GLY A 49 5.44 -3.04 15.65
CA GLY A 49 5.58 -3.77 16.91
C GLY A 49 6.57 -4.93 16.87
N ASN A 50 7.24 -5.11 15.73
CA ASN A 50 8.25 -6.17 15.55
C ASN A 50 7.68 -7.58 15.72
N VAL A 51 6.47 -7.79 15.21
CA VAL A 51 5.86 -9.13 15.17
C VAL A 51 6.53 -9.91 14.05
N LEU A 52 7.28 -10.93 14.39
CA LEU A 52 8.19 -11.59 13.46
C LEU A 52 7.52 -12.03 12.15
N HIS A 53 6.37 -12.65 12.23
CA HIS A 53 5.67 -13.12 11.03
C HIS A 53 5.38 -11.96 10.06
N LEU A 54 4.94 -10.83 10.59
CA LEU A 54 4.58 -9.68 9.77
C LEU A 54 5.81 -8.92 9.26
N VAL A 55 6.88 -8.89 10.04
CA VAL A 55 8.14 -8.32 9.60
C VAL A 55 8.72 -9.14 8.46
N ASN A 56 8.63 -10.46 8.55
CA ASN A 56 9.15 -11.34 7.50
C ASN A 56 8.39 -11.14 6.18
N ILE A 57 7.08 -10.93 6.25
CA ILE A 57 6.30 -10.63 5.04
C ILE A 57 6.79 -9.32 4.42
N ALA A 58 7.01 -8.30 5.25
CA ALA A 58 7.48 -7.02 4.76
C ALA A 58 8.88 -7.12 4.13
N ARG A 59 9.70 -8.08 4.58
CA ARG A 59 11.05 -8.30 4.07
C ARG A 59 11.12 -9.30 2.93
N SER A 60 9.98 -9.73 2.41
CA SER A 60 9.93 -10.81 1.43
C SER A 60 10.43 -10.43 0.04
N GLY A 61 10.71 -9.16 -0.20
CA GLY A 61 11.15 -8.69 -1.51
C GLY A 61 10.04 -8.21 -2.40
N ARG A 62 8.80 -8.34 -1.96
CA ARG A 62 7.66 -7.81 -2.72
C ARG A 62 7.71 -6.29 -2.70
N PRO A 63 7.26 -5.63 -3.79
CA PRO A 63 7.18 -4.17 -3.79
C PRO A 63 6.25 -3.68 -2.68
N ILE A 64 6.55 -2.52 -2.13
CA ILE A 64 5.78 -1.97 -1.01
C ILE A 64 5.24 -0.59 -1.38
N VAL A 65 3.93 -0.45 -1.23
CA VAL A 65 3.23 0.83 -1.29
C VAL A 65 2.92 1.26 0.14
N ALA A 66 3.35 2.44 0.53
CA ALA A 66 3.10 2.96 1.87
C ALA A 66 2.25 4.22 1.77
N LEU A 67 1.16 4.24 2.51
CA LEU A 67 0.21 5.35 2.51
C LEU A 67 0.18 6.00 3.89
N ASP A 68 0.49 7.28 3.93
CA ASP A 68 0.41 8.06 5.16
C ASP A 68 -0.53 9.24 4.99
N GLY A 69 -1.37 9.48 5.99
CA GLY A 69 -2.35 10.54 5.91
C GLY A 69 -1.77 11.92 6.13
N CYS A 70 -0.78 12.05 7.00
CA CYS A 70 -0.25 13.35 7.38
C CYS A 70 1.28 13.33 7.46
N PRO A 71 1.91 14.50 7.62
CA PRO A 71 3.38 14.59 7.61
C PRO A 71 4.11 13.79 8.68
N LEU A 72 3.41 13.28 9.68
CA LEU A 72 4.05 12.41 10.69
C LEU A 72 4.58 11.13 10.06
N ALA A 73 3.99 10.70 8.95
CA ALA A 73 4.48 9.57 8.15
C ALA A 73 4.72 8.32 9.00
N CYS A 74 3.73 7.96 9.80
CA CYS A 74 3.85 6.84 10.73
C CYS A 74 4.13 5.52 10.02
N THR A 75 3.52 5.28 8.87
CA THR A 75 3.76 4.05 8.10
C THR A 75 5.21 3.96 7.67
N LEU A 76 5.72 5.04 7.12
CA LEU A 76 7.11 5.09 6.68
C LEU A 76 8.06 4.83 7.84
N HIS A 77 7.79 5.47 8.98
CA HIS A 77 8.63 5.28 10.17
C HIS A 77 8.59 3.85 10.68
N CYS A 78 7.43 3.21 10.67
CA CYS A 78 7.34 1.81 11.11
C CYS A 78 8.19 0.90 10.22
N LEU A 79 8.15 1.12 8.91
CA LEU A 79 8.95 0.34 7.99
C LEU A 79 10.44 0.61 8.20
N GLU A 80 10.81 1.86 8.37
CA GLU A 80 12.21 2.24 8.56
C GLU A 80 12.81 1.65 9.83
N GLN A 81 12.00 1.52 10.88
CA GLN A 81 12.46 0.89 12.12
C GLN A 81 12.90 -0.55 11.90
N ARG A 82 12.40 -1.20 10.86
CA ARG A 82 12.76 -2.58 10.51
C ARG A 82 13.76 -2.63 9.36
N GLY A 83 14.30 -1.48 8.94
CA GLY A 83 15.24 -1.43 7.83
C GLY A 83 14.58 -1.68 6.48
N ILE A 84 13.28 -1.41 6.37
CA ILE A 84 12.51 -1.67 5.16
C ILE A 84 12.19 -0.35 4.47
N SER A 85 12.37 -0.31 3.14
CA SER A 85 12.06 0.86 2.34
C SER A 85 10.78 0.63 1.53
N ALA A 86 9.99 1.67 1.38
CA ALA A 86 8.83 1.63 0.51
C ALA A 86 9.27 1.91 -0.93
N ASP A 87 8.65 1.24 -1.88
CA ASP A 87 8.90 1.50 -3.29
C ASP A 87 8.08 2.68 -3.80
N TYR A 88 6.95 2.92 -3.16
CA TYR A 88 6.10 4.06 -3.45
C TYR A 88 5.50 4.54 -2.14
N HIS A 89 5.78 5.78 -1.79
CA HIS A 89 5.25 6.39 -0.56
C HIS A 89 4.38 7.58 -0.93
N LEU A 90 3.11 7.52 -0.55
CA LEU A 90 2.19 8.60 -0.80
C LEU A 90 1.83 9.28 0.50
N LEU A 91 2.03 10.58 0.56
CA LEU A 91 1.64 11.40 1.69
C LEU A 91 0.35 12.11 1.30
N LEU A 92 -0.77 11.65 1.81
CA LEU A 92 -2.09 12.16 1.41
C LEU A 92 -2.23 13.65 1.67
N HIS A 93 -1.56 14.14 2.69
CA HIS A 93 -1.52 15.56 3.00
C HIS A 93 -1.14 16.42 1.78
N GLU A 94 -0.23 15.91 0.95
CA GLU A 94 0.23 16.61 -0.25
C GLU A 94 -0.74 16.48 -1.42
N HIS A 95 -1.80 15.70 -1.24
CA HIS A 95 -2.80 15.46 -2.28
C HIS A 95 -4.16 15.99 -1.89
N GLY A 96 -4.18 17.02 -1.05
CA GLY A 96 -5.41 17.72 -0.71
C GLY A 96 -6.22 17.11 0.42
N VAL A 97 -5.72 16.06 1.06
CA VAL A 97 -6.43 15.44 2.18
C VAL A 97 -6.12 16.23 3.45
N LYS A 98 -7.16 16.80 4.05
CA LYS A 98 -7.02 17.56 5.28
C LYS A 98 -7.15 16.65 6.49
N LYS A 99 -6.28 16.85 7.47
CA LYS A 99 -6.31 16.08 8.71
C LYS A 99 -7.28 16.75 9.67
N LYS A 100 -8.35 16.05 10.01
CA LYS A 100 -9.34 16.54 10.96
C LYS A 100 -9.50 15.54 12.09
N TYR A 101 -9.68 16.04 13.30
CA TYR A 101 -9.97 15.20 14.45
C TYR A 101 -11.48 15.16 14.67
N HIS A 102 -11.98 14.05 15.17
CA HIS A 102 -13.40 13.87 15.54
C HIS A 102 -14.34 14.06 14.36
N ALA A 103 -13.87 13.70 13.16
CA ALA A 103 -14.65 13.85 11.92
C ALA A 103 -14.34 12.69 10.99
N ASP A 104 -15.31 12.34 10.17
CA ASP A 104 -15.15 11.30 9.19
C ASP A 104 -14.40 11.82 7.96
N PHE A 105 -13.85 10.89 7.19
CA PHE A 105 -13.13 11.25 5.97
C PHE A 105 -14.09 11.38 4.78
N ASP A 106 -13.60 12.02 3.72
CA ASP A 106 -14.34 12.20 2.47
C ASP A 106 -14.14 10.98 1.60
N ARG A 107 -15.19 10.18 1.45
CA ARG A 107 -15.11 8.93 0.71
C ARG A 107 -14.86 9.14 -0.78
N GLU A 108 -15.48 10.15 -1.38
CA GLU A 108 -15.27 10.43 -2.79
C GLU A 108 -13.83 10.81 -3.08
N GLN A 109 -13.23 11.62 -2.21
CA GLN A 109 -11.83 11.98 -2.32
C GLN A 109 -10.95 10.73 -2.19
N ALA A 110 -11.26 9.87 -1.22
CA ALA A 110 -10.50 8.65 -1.00
C ALA A 110 -10.59 7.73 -2.22
N ASP A 111 -11.77 7.61 -2.83
CA ASP A 111 -11.94 6.77 -4.02
C ASP A 111 -11.12 7.28 -5.19
N ARG A 112 -11.08 8.60 -5.40
CA ARG A 112 -10.28 9.17 -6.48
C ARG A 112 -8.80 8.88 -6.28
N ILE A 113 -8.31 9.05 -5.06
CA ILE A 113 -6.91 8.79 -4.76
C ILE A 113 -6.61 7.30 -4.88
N ALA A 114 -7.54 6.45 -4.47
CA ALA A 114 -7.37 5.00 -4.60
C ALA A 114 -7.14 4.60 -6.06
N ASP A 115 -7.85 5.23 -7.01
CA ASP A 115 -7.65 4.93 -8.41
C ASP A 115 -6.23 5.27 -8.87
N GLU A 116 -5.70 6.38 -8.40
CA GLU A 116 -4.33 6.78 -8.73
C GLU A 116 -3.30 5.81 -8.13
N VAL A 117 -3.51 5.44 -6.87
CA VAL A 117 -2.59 4.52 -6.20
C VAL A 117 -2.64 3.14 -6.84
N ALA A 118 -3.81 2.70 -7.30
CA ALA A 118 -3.95 1.42 -7.97
C ALA A 118 -3.11 1.35 -9.25
N ILE A 119 -3.02 2.46 -9.97
CA ILE A 119 -2.17 2.52 -11.17
C ILE A 119 -0.71 2.29 -10.79
N GLU A 120 -0.25 2.94 -9.73
CA GLU A 120 1.12 2.79 -9.26
C GLU A 120 1.40 1.38 -8.74
N ALA A 121 0.44 0.80 -8.04
CA ALA A 121 0.60 -0.56 -7.53
C ALA A 121 0.75 -1.56 -8.68
N ARG A 122 -0.08 -1.40 -9.72
CA ARG A 122 0.01 -2.29 -10.88
C ARG A 122 1.32 -2.12 -11.63
N ARG A 123 1.82 -0.91 -11.71
CA ARG A 123 3.11 -0.64 -12.31
C ARG A 123 4.22 -1.35 -11.55
N LEU A 124 4.20 -1.27 -10.23
CA LEU A 124 5.20 -1.94 -9.41
C LEU A 124 5.12 -3.45 -9.56
N ARG A 125 3.91 -3.99 -9.62
CA ARG A 125 3.74 -5.43 -9.84
C ARG A 125 4.40 -5.85 -11.15
N ASP A 126 4.11 -5.12 -12.22
CA ASP A 126 4.61 -5.47 -13.54
C ASP A 126 6.13 -5.35 -13.62
N GLU A 127 6.70 -4.35 -12.98
CA GLU A 127 8.15 -4.16 -12.96
C GLU A 127 8.87 -5.24 -12.17
N SER A 128 8.24 -5.72 -11.09
CA SER A 128 8.87 -6.73 -10.24
C SER A 128 8.72 -8.14 -10.79
N GLN A 129 7.80 -8.34 -11.74
CA GLN A 129 7.52 -9.65 -12.32
C GLN A 129 7.47 -9.53 -13.84
N PRO A 130 8.62 -9.27 -14.48
CA PRO A 130 8.64 -9.06 -15.92
C PRO A 130 8.04 -10.22 -16.72
N GLU A 131 8.19 -11.43 -16.23
CA GLU A 131 7.65 -12.61 -16.90
C GLU A 131 6.13 -12.68 -16.85
N MET A 132 5.50 -11.88 -15.98
CA MET A 132 4.04 -11.83 -15.89
C MET A 132 3.43 -10.85 -16.89
N ARG A 133 4.27 -10.07 -17.57
CA ARG A 133 3.78 -9.15 -18.58
C ARG A 133 3.46 -9.90 -19.86
N THR A 134 2.60 -9.31 -20.68
CA THR A 134 2.35 -9.85 -22.01
C THR A 134 3.59 -9.66 -22.85
N VAL A 135 4.22 -10.75 -23.20
CA VAL A 135 5.45 -10.74 -23.98
C VAL A 135 5.19 -11.40 -25.33
N PRO A 136 5.66 -10.79 -26.43
CA PRO A 136 5.51 -11.45 -27.72
C PRO A 136 6.18 -12.82 -27.72
N PRO A 137 5.61 -13.82 -28.37
CA PRO A 137 6.14 -15.17 -28.34
C PRO A 137 7.60 -15.27 -28.76
N GLN A 138 8.04 -14.45 -29.66
CA GLN A 138 9.41 -14.49 -30.13
C GLN A 138 10.42 -14.13 -29.05
N SER A 139 9.99 -13.53 -27.97
CA SER A 139 10.88 -13.17 -26.88
C SER A 139 11.28 -14.36 -26.05
N ILE A 140 10.66 -15.49 -26.28
CA ILE A 140 10.86 -16.68 -25.47
C ILE A 140 12.14 -17.40 -25.85
N GLU A 141 12.69 -17.10 -26.98
CA GLU A 141 13.89 -17.75 -27.45
C GLU A 141 15.04 -17.68 -26.45
#